data_2cd4b846d72cb34f6c60c4c632a26f70
#
_entry.id   2cd4b846d72cb34f6c60c4c632a26f70
#
_cell.length_a   1.000
_cell.length_b   1.000
_cell.length_c   1.000
_cell.angle_alpha   90.00
_cell.angle_beta   90.00
_cell.angle_gamma   90.00
#
_symmetry.space_group_name_H-M   'P 1'
#
loop_
_entity.id
_entity.type
_entity.pdbx_description
1 polymer ?
#
loop_
_entity_poly.entity_id
_entity_poly.type
_entity_poly.pdbx_seq_one_letter_code
_entity_poly.pdbx_strand_id
1 'polypeptide(L)'
;MNEQSPALRNFTINFGPQHPAAHGVLRLVLELDGEVVERVDPHIGLLHRGTEKLIETKTYLQAMPYFDRLDYVAPMNQEHAFCLAAERLLGIEVPRRGQLIRVLYSEIGRLLSHLLNVTTQAMDVGALTPPLWGFEEREKLMVFYERASGSRMHANYFRIGGVHQDLPPKLIDDIDAFCDPFLKVVDDLDQLLTGNRIFKQRNVDIGVVTLKQAWEWGFSGVMVRGSGAAWDLRKSQPYDVYAEMEFDVPIGKNGDCYDRYLIRMEEMRQSVRIMKQCIQKLRAPDGQGPVVVTDNKIAPPRRGEMKRSMEALIHHFKLYT
;
A
#
# COMPACT_ATOMS: atom_id res chain seq x y z
N MET A 1 -9.35 -47.28 -43.75
CA MET A 1 -8.96 -47.32 -42.34
C MET A 1 -8.84 -45.85 -41.89
N ASN A 2 -9.86 -45.37 -41.16
CA ASN A 2 -9.80 -44.03 -40.59
C ASN A 2 -8.93 -44.14 -39.33
N GLU A 3 -7.72 -43.65 -39.42
CA GLU A 3 -6.95 -43.32 -38.22
C GLU A 3 -7.62 -42.10 -37.54
N GLN A 4 -8.41 -42.38 -36.55
CA GLN A 4 -8.84 -41.36 -35.61
C GLN A 4 -7.56 -40.88 -34.89
N SER A 5 -7.16 -39.64 -35.16
CA SER A 5 -6.15 -38.95 -34.35
C SER A 5 -6.53 -39.11 -32.89
N PRO A 6 -5.61 -39.52 -32.02
CA PRO A 6 -5.95 -39.59 -30.59
C PRO A 6 -6.43 -38.23 -30.13
N ALA A 7 -7.65 -38.22 -29.55
CA ALA A 7 -8.22 -37.01 -28.98
C ALA A 7 -7.20 -36.44 -28.00
N LEU A 8 -6.69 -35.24 -28.30
CA LEU A 8 -5.84 -34.49 -27.41
C LEU A 8 -6.61 -34.39 -26.07
N ARG A 9 -6.10 -35.03 -25.05
CA ARG A 9 -6.67 -34.91 -23.71
C ARG A 9 -6.10 -33.64 -23.08
N ASN A 10 -6.98 -32.67 -22.84
CA ASN A 10 -6.63 -31.57 -21.99
C ASN A 10 -6.08 -32.11 -20.67
N PHE A 11 -4.98 -31.57 -20.22
CA PHE A 11 -4.41 -31.98 -18.94
C PHE A 11 -4.53 -30.86 -17.92
N THR A 12 -4.70 -31.25 -16.66
CA THR A 12 -4.89 -30.33 -15.55
C THR A 12 -3.60 -30.22 -14.76
N ILE A 13 -3.17 -29.00 -14.49
CA ILE A 13 -2.01 -28.72 -13.64
C ILE A 13 -2.38 -27.77 -12.49
N ASN A 14 -1.63 -27.86 -11.39
CA ASN A 14 -1.70 -26.89 -10.32
C ASN A 14 -0.58 -25.84 -10.50
N PHE A 15 -1.00 -24.59 -10.61
CA PHE A 15 -0.09 -23.45 -10.54
C PHE A 15 -0.12 -22.92 -9.10
N GLY A 16 0.94 -23.16 -8.36
CA GLY A 16 0.99 -22.83 -6.92
C GLY A 16 0.27 -23.86 -6.01
N PRO A 17 0.33 -23.67 -4.66
CA PRO A 17 0.94 -22.53 -3.95
C PRO A 17 2.47 -22.49 -3.96
N GLN A 18 3.15 -23.62 -4.19
CA GLN A 18 4.60 -23.67 -4.31
C GLN A 18 5.00 -23.34 -5.76
N HIS A 19 5.14 -22.08 -6.06
CA HIS A 19 5.57 -21.52 -7.35
C HIS A 19 6.09 -20.09 -7.12
N PRO A 20 7.17 -19.65 -7.78
CA PRO A 20 7.72 -18.29 -7.58
C PRO A 20 6.70 -17.18 -7.79
N ALA A 21 5.82 -17.29 -8.80
CA ALA A 21 4.79 -16.32 -9.12
C ALA A 21 3.49 -16.46 -8.30
N ALA A 22 3.39 -17.43 -7.40
CA ALA A 22 2.21 -17.67 -6.57
C ALA A 22 2.30 -16.99 -5.19
N HIS A 23 3.43 -16.38 -4.86
CA HIS A 23 3.68 -15.68 -3.59
C HIS A 23 3.36 -16.53 -2.34
N GLY A 24 3.42 -17.84 -2.44
CA GLY A 24 3.15 -18.81 -1.38
C GLY A 24 1.69 -19.11 -1.09
N VAL A 25 0.74 -18.39 -1.68
CA VAL A 25 -0.69 -18.45 -1.32
C VAL A 25 -1.66 -18.55 -2.51
N LEU A 26 -1.22 -18.29 -3.73
CA LEU A 26 -2.06 -18.44 -4.92
C LEU A 26 -2.06 -19.89 -5.36
N ARG A 27 -3.24 -20.47 -5.54
CA ARG A 27 -3.44 -21.76 -6.20
C ARG A 27 -4.43 -21.63 -7.34
N LEU A 28 -3.97 -21.94 -8.55
CA LEU A 28 -4.81 -22.04 -9.73
C LEU A 28 -4.81 -23.48 -10.21
N VAL A 29 -5.98 -24.03 -10.50
CA VAL A 29 -6.11 -25.28 -11.25
C VAL A 29 -6.33 -24.89 -12.70
N LEU A 30 -5.38 -25.21 -13.56
CA LEU A 30 -5.37 -24.84 -14.97
C LEU A 30 -5.72 -26.06 -15.82
N GLU A 31 -6.66 -25.92 -16.76
CA GLU A 31 -6.88 -26.86 -17.84
C GLU A 31 -6.16 -26.34 -19.09
N LEU A 32 -5.29 -27.16 -19.67
CA LEU A 32 -4.43 -26.78 -20.76
C LEU A 32 -4.70 -27.62 -22.00
N ASP A 33 -4.72 -26.97 -23.18
CA ASP A 33 -4.53 -27.62 -24.48
C ASP A 33 -3.10 -27.30 -24.95
N GLY A 34 -2.18 -28.26 -24.77
CA GLY A 34 -0.75 -28.03 -24.94
C GLY A 34 -0.25 -26.99 -23.91
N GLU A 35 0.18 -25.82 -24.38
CA GLU A 35 0.64 -24.69 -23.53
C GLU A 35 -0.42 -23.55 -23.42
N VAL A 36 -1.57 -23.72 -24.07
CA VAL A 36 -2.66 -22.73 -24.03
C VAL A 36 -3.56 -23.03 -22.86
N VAL A 37 -3.83 -22.02 -22.05
CA VAL A 37 -4.76 -22.11 -20.92
C VAL A 37 -6.20 -21.99 -21.46
N GLU A 38 -6.99 -23.04 -21.34
CA GLU A 38 -8.42 -23.03 -21.70
C GLU A 38 -9.30 -22.62 -20.54
N ARG A 39 -8.96 -23.06 -19.33
CA ARG A 39 -9.73 -22.76 -18.12
C ARG A 39 -8.84 -22.54 -16.92
N VAL A 40 -9.25 -21.58 -16.10
CA VAL A 40 -8.61 -21.28 -14.81
C VAL A 40 -9.64 -21.40 -13.72
N ASP A 41 -9.36 -22.23 -12.71
CA ASP A 41 -10.17 -22.35 -11.50
C ASP A 41 -9.33 -21.89 -10.28
N PRO A 42 -9.58 -20.67 -9.73
CA PRO A 42 -8.84 -20.13 -8.62
C PRO A 42 -9.34 -20.72 -7.29
N HIS A 43 -8.42 -21.32 -6.53
CA HIS A 43 -8.65 -21.81 -5.18
C HIS A 43 -8.13 -20.80 -4.16
N ILE A 44 -9.03 -19.99 -3.63
CA ILE A 44 -8.72 -18.96 -2.63
C ILE A 44 -8.83 -19.52 -1.21
N GLY A 45 -8.33 -18.75 -0.22
CA GLY A 45 -8.46 -19.07 1.20
C GLY A 45 -7.16 -19.49 1.89
N LEU A 46 -6.06 -19.69 1.16
CA LEU A 46 -4.78 -20.08 1.75
C LEU A 46 -4.19 -18.99 2.67
N LEU A 47 -4.62 -17.74 2.52
CA LEU A 47 -4.24 -16.62 3.39
C LEU A 47 -5.41 -16.15 4.27
N HIS A 48 -6.51 -16.88 4.34
CA HIS A 48 -7.63 -16.53 5.20
C HIS A 48 -7.29 -16.79 6.67
N ARG A 49 -7.30 -15.74 7.49
CA ARG A 49 -6.90 -15.80 8.91
C ARG A 49 -8.05 -15.50 9.87
N GLY A 50 -9.29 -15.43 9.38
CA GLY A 50 -10.46 -15.10 10.18
C GLY A 50 -10.44 -13.69 10.77
N THR A 51 -9.75 -12.74 10.12
CA THR A 51 -9.49 -11.39 10.65
C THR A 51 -10.77 -10.65 11.01
N GLU A 52 -11.77 -10.65 10.15
CA GLU A 52 -13.04 -9.95 10.41
C GLU A 52 -13.73 -10.50 11.66
N LYS A 53 -13.81 -11.82 11.78
CA LYS A 53 -14.44 -12.47 12.94
C LYS A 53 -13.67 -12.24 14.24
N LEU A 54 -12.35 -12.21 14.17
CA LEU A 54 -11.49 -11.94 15.34
C LEU A 54 -11.65 -10.50 15.83
N ILE A 55 -11.80 -9.54 14.93
CA ILE A 55 -11.96 -8.10 15.26
C ILE A 55 -13.29 -7.83 15.98
N GLU A 56 -14.36 -8.58 15.72
CA GLU A 56 -15.68 -8.40 16.37
C GLU A 56 -15.60 -8.43 17.90
N THR A 57 -14.62 -9.12 18.47
CA THR A 57 -14.42 -9.27 19.92
C THR A 57 -13.39 -8.32 20.51
N LYS A 58 -12.87 -7.38 19.71
CA LYS A 58 -11.80 -6.46 20.10
C LYS A 58 -12.29 -5.03 20.27
N THR A 59 -11.62 -4.28 21.13
CA THR A 59 -11.79 -2.83 21.15
C THR A 59 -11.17 -2.21 19.88
N TYR A 60 -11.53 -0.98 19.52
CA TYR A 60 -10.95 -0.29 18.36
C TYR A 60 -9.41 -0.21 18.43
N LEU A 61 -8.85 0.03 19.61
CA LEU A 61 -7.41 0.07 19.80
C LEU A 61 -6.76 -1.31 19.61
N GLN A 62 -7.39 -2.37 20.09
CA GLN A 62 -6.93 -3.75 19.92
C GLN A 62 -7.12 -4.27 18.49
N ALA A 63 -8.06 -3.69 17.75
CA ALA A 63 -8.30 -4.05 16.35
C ALA A 63 -7.23 -3.49 15.40
N MET A 64 -6.60 -2.37 15.73
CA MET A 64 -5.61 -1.69 14.88
C MET A 64 -4.52 -2.62 14.33
N PRO A 65 -3.85 -3.48 15.11
CA PRO A 65 -2.81 -4.37 14.59
C PRO A 65 -3.29 -5.37 13.52
N TYR A 66 -4.58 -5.67 13.45
CA TYR A 66 -5.11 -6.53 12.41
C TYR A 66 -5.08 -5.84 11.04
N PHE A 67 -5.26 -4.53 11.00
CA PHE A 67 -5.22 -3.75 9.76
C PHE A 67 -3.81 -3.71 9.16
N ASP A 68 -2.75 -3.65 9.96
CA ASP A 68 -1.38 -3.77 9.50
C ASP A 68 -1.12 -5.04 8.67
N ARG A 69 -1.87 -6.09 8.95
CA ARG A 69 -1.69 -7.42 8.36
C ARG A 69 -2.62 -7.69 7.18
N LEU A 70 -3.44 -6.74 6.76
CA LEU A 70 -4.29 -6.87 5.57
C LEU A 70 -3.46 -6.69 4.31
N ASP A 71 -2.98 -5.49 4.05
CA ASP A 71 -1.96 -5.21 3.06
C ASP A 71 -0.62 -5.00 3.78
N TYR A 72 0.07 -6.09 4.06
CA TYR A 72 1.35 -6.06 4.79
C TYR A 72 2.52 -5.46 3.99
N VAL A 73 2.29 -5.09 2.73
CA VAL A 73 3.28 -4.38 1.90
C VAL A 73 3.26 -2.87 2.18
N ALA A 74 2.09 -2.33 2.50
CA ALA A 74 1.88 -0.93 2.88
C ALA A 74 1.04 -0.83 4.17
N PRO A 75 1.51 -1.36 5.32
CA PRO A 75 0.69 -1.52 6.52
C PRO A 75 0.12 -0.21 7.06
N MET A 76 0.89 0.87 7.09
CA MET A 76 0.41 2.16 7.60
C MET A 76 -0.74 2.75 6.77
N ASN A 77 -0.87 2.39 5.50
CA ASN A 77 -2.01 2.82 4.67
C ASN A 77 -3.32 2.16 5.14
N GLN A 78 -3.25 0.92 5.63
CA GLN A 78 -4.40 0.22 6.19
C GLN A 78 -4.79 0.76 7.56
N GLU A 79 -3.80 1.08 8.41
CA GLU A 79 -4.03 1.80 9.66
C GLU A 79 -4.73 3.14 9.40
N HIS A 80 -4.29 3.87 8.36
CA HIS A 80 -4.85 5.16 7.98
C HIS A 80 -6.33 5.03 7.61
N ALA A 81 -6.69 4.06 6.78
CA ALA A 81 -8.07 3.83 6.38
C ALA A 81 -8.99 3.54 7.58
N PHE A 82 -8.53 2.72 8.51
CA PHE A 82 -9.28 2.42 9.74
C PHE A 82 -9.43 3.65 10.64
N CYS A 83 -8.35 4.40 10.84
CA CYS A 83 -8.39 5.63 11.64
C CYS A 83 -9.39 6.64 11.06
N LEU A 84 -9.33 6.90 9.75
CA LEU A 84 -10.26 7.82 9.07
C LEU A 84 -11.73 7.39 9.22
N ALA A 85 -12.02 6.09 9.12
CA ALA A 85 -13.38 5.58 9.30
C ALA A 85 -13.89 5.82 10.74
N ALA A 86 -13.06 5.50 11.74
CA ALA A 86 -13.41 5.68 13.15
C ALA A 86 -13.53 7.18 13.52
N GLU A 87 -12.62 8.00 13.05
CA GLU A 87 -12.63 9.46 13.29
C GLU A 87 -13.84 10.13 12.68
N ARG A 88 -14.23 9.74 11.47
CA ARG A 88 -15.45 10.24 10.84
C ARG A 88 -16.69 9.84 11.61
N LEU A 89 -16.74 8.62 12.13
CA LEU A 89 -17.84 8.12 12.96
C LEU A 89 -17.96 8.89 14.27
N LEU A 90 -16.82 9.25 14.87
CA LEU A 90 -16.74 9.97 16.16
C LEU A 90 -16.78 11.50 16.01
N GLY A 91 -16.67 12.03 14.79
CA GLY A 91 -16.61 13.46 14.54
C GLY A 91 -15.33 14.13 15.09
N ILE A 92 -14.19 13.46 15.00
CA ILE A 92 -12.91 13.92 15.53
C ILE A 92 -12.13 14.64 14.46
N GLU A 93 -11.56 15.81 14.81
CA GLU A 93 -10.57 16.50 14.00
C GLU A 93 -9.16 16.18 14.49
N VAL A 94 -8.34 15.61 13.58
CA VAL A 94 -6.96 15.27 13.86
C VAL A 94 -6.09 16.53 13.83
N PRO A 95 -5.16 16.71 14.78
CA PRO A 95 -4.23 17.83 14.76
C PRO A 95 -3.40 17.86 13.48
N ARG A 96 -3.16 19.06 12.94
CA ARG A 96 -2.47 19.27 11.64
C ARG A 96 -1.15 18.53 11.52
N ARG A 97 -0.31 18.56 12.57
CA ARG A 97 0.96 17.84 12.57
C ARG A 97 0.75 16.32 12.41
N GLY A 98 -0.25 15.75 13.08
CA GLY A 98 -0.64 14.35 12.93
C GLY A 98 -1.06 14.01 11.50
N GLN A 99 -1.86 14.87 10.87
CA GLN A 99 -2.28 14.71 9.48
C GLN A 99 -1.08 14.72 8.51
N LEU A 100 -0.14 15.67 8.67
CA LEU A 100 1.07 15.76 7.85
C LEU A 100 1.94 14.50 7.97
N ILE A 101 2.12 13.98 9.17
CA ILE A 101 2.87 12.75 9.42
C ILE A 101 2.17 11.56 8.75
N ARG A 102 0.85 11.46 8.87
CA ARG A 102 0.07 10.39 8.23
C ARG A 102 0.21 10.41 6.72
N VAL A 103 0.09 11.56 6.09
CA VAL A 103 0.25 11.70 4.64
C VAL A 103 1.67 11.33 4.21
N LEU A 104 2.69 11.80 4.92
CA LEU A 104 4.09 11.43 4.65
C LEU A 104 4.28 9.91 4.68
N TYR A 105 3.81 9.24 5.72
CA TYR A 105 3.96 7.79 5.87
C TYR A 105 3.05 6.97 4.96
N SER A 106 1.92 7.51 4.56
CA SER A 106 1.08 6.89 3.53
C SER A 106 1.74 6.90 2.16
N GLU A 107 2.48 7.95 1.82
CA GLU A 107 3.25 7.98 0.56
C GLU A 107 4.51 7.09 0.63
N ILE A 108 5.17 6.99 1.79
CA ILE A 108 6.22 5.96 2.01
C ILE A 108 5.64 4.55 1.82
N GLY A 109 4.46 4.28 2.35
CA GLY A 109 3.74 3.01 2.14
C GLY A 109 3.43 2.75 0.66
N ARG A 110 3.04 3.78 -0.09
CA ARG A 110 2.83 3.68 -1.53
C ARG A 110 4.13 3.33 -2.27
N LEU A 111 5.26 3.93 -1.91
CA LEU A 111 6.56 3.58 -2.47
C LEU A 111 6.93 2.12 -2.17
N LEU A 112 6.73 1.67 -0.94
CA LEU A 112 6.96 0.27 -0.53
C LEU A 112 6.15 -0.70 -1.39
N SER A 113 4.87 -0.40 -1.62
CA SER A 113 3.96 -1.23 -2.41
C SER A 113 4.34 -1.22 -3.88
N HIS A 114 4.60 -0.05 -4.47
CA HIS A 114 4.91 0.06 -5.89
C HIS A 114 6.26 -0.56 -6.24
N LEU A 115 7.28 -0.39 -5.40
CA LEU A 115 8.58 -1.06 -5.58
C LEU A 115 8.42 -2.58 -5.60
N LEU A 116 7.67 -3.15 -4.66
CA LEU A 116 7.42 -4.59 -4.66
C LEU A 116 6.67 -5.00 -5.95
N ASN A 117 5.58 -4.32 -6.27
CA ASN A 117 4.76 -4.69 -7.42
C ASN A 117 5.53 -4.61 -8.74
N VAL A 118 6.18 -3.48 -9.02
CA VAL A 118 6.93 -3.26 -10.27
C VAL A 118 8.07 -4.27 -10.43
N THR A 119 8.82 -4.49 -9.36
CA THR A 119 10.00 -5.36 -9.44
C THR A 119 9.65 -6.84 -9.49
N THR A 120 8.58 -7.28 -8.79
CA THR A 120 8.09 -8.66 -8.90
C THR A 120 7.39 -8.93 -10.22
N GLN A 121 6.69 -7.95 -10.81
CA GLN A 121 6.17 -8.06 -12.18
C GLN A 121 7.31 -8.26 -13.18
N ALA A 122 8.41 -7.52 -13.03
CA ALA A 122 9.61 -7.71 -13.86
C ALA A 122 10.21 -9.11 -13.66
N MET A 123 10.27 -9.60 -12.44
CA MET A 123 10.73 -10.95 -12.10
C MET A 123 9.84 -12.02 -12.75
N ASP A 124 8.54 -11.87 -12.72
CA ASP A 124 7.57 -12.81 -13.28
C ASP A 124 7.70 -12.93 -14.81
N VAL A 125 8.15 -11.88 -15.48
CA VAL A 125 8.46 -11.92 -16.92
C VAL A 125 9.93 -12.27 -17.21
N GLY A 126 10.74 -12.58 -16.20
CA GLY A 126 12.08 -13.13 -16.31
C GLY A 126 13.24 -12.19 -15.93
N ALA A 127 12.98 -10.95 -15.50
CA ALA A 127 14.02 -10.01 -15.09
C ALA A 127 14.32 -10.13 -13.59
N LEU A 128 15.37 -10.87 -13.22
CA LEU A 128 15.70 -11.16 -11.81
C LEU A 128 16.43 -10.03 -11.07
N THR A 129 17.04 -9.07 -11.78
CA THR A 129 17.78 -7.96 -11.16
C THR A 129 16.89 -6.89 -10.52
N PRO A 130 15.77 -6.45 -11.12
CA PRO A 130 14.92 -5.42 -10.55
C PRO A 130 14.46 -5.68 -9.11
N PRO A 131 14.07 -6.90 -8.69
CA PRO A 131 13.73 -7.17 -7.28
C PRO A 131 14.88 -6.88 -6.32
N LEU A 132 16.13 -7.15 -6.69
CA LEU A 132 17.28 -6.89 -5.83
C LEU A 132 17.46 -5.39 -5.59
N TRP A 133 17.36 -4.57 -6.64
CA TRP A 133 17.43 -3.11 -6.53
C TRP A 133 16.23 -2.53 -5.76
N GLY A 134 15.03 -2.97 -6.08
CA GLY A 134 13.82 -2.49 -5.41
C GLY A 134 13.78 -2.84 -3.93
N PHE A 135 14.25 -4.01 -3.55
CA PHE A 135 14.28 -4.42 -2.14
C PHE A 135 15.38 -3.71 -1.33
N GLU A 136 16.48 -3.28 -1.97
CA GLU A 136 17.45 -2.40 -1.33
C GLU A 136 16.81 -1.07 -0.91
N GLU A 137 16.03 -0.45 -1.80
CA GLU A 137 15.32 0.78 -1.49
C GLU A 137 14.18 0.57 -0.47
N ARG A 138 13.48 -0.56 -0.57
CA ARG A 138 12.48 -0.93 0.42
C ARG A 138 13.07 -1.07 1.83
N GLU A 139 14.28 -1.60 1.95
CA GLU A 139 14.98 -1.70 3.24
C GLU A 139 15.18 -0.32 3.88
N LYS A 140 15.60 0.67 3.10
CA LYS A 140 15.76 2.06 3.58
C LYS A 140 14.43 2.64 4.07
N LEU A 141 13.33 2.39 3.35
CA LEU A 141 11.99 2.85 3.73
C LEU A 141 11.48 2.13 5.00
N MET A 142 11.77 0.85 5.17
CA MET A 142 11.42 0.12 6.40
C MET A 142 12.19 0.61 7.62
N VAL A 143 13.41 1.11 7.46
CA VAL A 143 14.14 1.79 8.53
C VAL A 143 13.42 3.06 8.99
N PHE A 144 12.79 3.80 8.07
CA PHE A 144 11.97 4.96 8.46
C PHE A 144 10.72 4.55 9.25
N TYR A 145 10.09 3.43 8.92
CA TYR A 145 9.01 2.85 9.71
C TYR A 145 9.49 2.48 11.12
N GLU A 146 10.61 1.78 11.22
CA GLU A 146 11.19 1.36 12.50
C GLU A 146 11.53 2.55 13.39
N ARG A 147 12.12 3.60 12.83
CA ARG A 147 12.50 4.80 13.60
C ARG A 147 11.29 5.58 14.13
N ALA A 148 10.16 5.54 13.45
CA ALA A 148 8.94 6.20 13.91
C ALA A 148 8.15 5.34 14.91
N SER A 149 8.09 4.03 14.69
CA SER A 149 7.17 3.13 15.39
C SER A 149 7.84 2.08 16.28
N GLY A 150 9.11 1.78 16.03
CA GLY A 150 9.82 0.64 16.64
C GLY A 150 9.65 -0.67 15.87
N SER A 151 8.89 -0.69 14.78
CA SER A 151 8.67 -1.87 13.95
C SER A 151 8.94 -1.59 12.49
N ARG A 152 9.61 -2.53 11.81
CA ARG A 152 9.97 -2.40 10.39
C ARG A 152 8.77 -2.50 9.44
N MET A 153 7.74 -3.24 9.80
CA MET A 153 6.57 -3.50 8.95
C MET A 153 5.27 -3.18 9.68
N HIS A 154 4.84 -4.05 10.59
CA HIS A 154 3.58 -3.92 11.32
C HIS A 154 3.75 -2.91 12.45
N ALA A 155 3.56 -1.65 12.10
CA ALA A 155 3.98 -0.52 12.91
C ALA A 155 3.01 -0.18 14.04
N ASN A 156 1.70 -0.35 13.81
CA ASN A 156 0.64 0.10 14.72
C ASN A 156 0.91 1.55 15.21
N TYR A 157 1.29 2.41 14.27
CA TYR A 157 1.76 3.76 14.54
C TYR A 157 0.67 4.81 14.46
N PHE A 158 -0.23 4.68 13.48
CA PHE A 158 -1.40 5.55 13.41
C PHE A 158 -2.38 5.16 14.52
N ARG A 159 -3.04 6.16 15.07
CA ARG A 159 -4.03 5.99 16.12
C ARG A 159 -5.24 6.83 15.82
N ILE A 160 -6.40 6.43 16.28
CA ILE A 160 -7.59 7.26 16.22
C ILE A 160 -7.29 8.59 16.90
N GLY A 161 -7.44 9.69 16.17
CA GLY A 161 -7.12 11.03 16.62
C GLY A 161 -5.69 11.51 16.34
N GLY A 162 -4.86 10.75 15.62
CA GLY A 162 -3.50 11.18 15.25
C GLY A 162 -2.50 10.05 15.05
N VAL A 163 -1.30 10.20 15.61
CA VAL A 163 -0.23 9.18 15.60
C VAL A 163 0.26 8.95 17.02
N HIS A 164 0.84 7.76 17.25
CA HIS A 164 1.26 7.32 18.58
C HIS A 164 2.28 8.24 19.25
N GLN A 165 3.24 8.73 18.49
CA GLN A 165 4.31 9.61 18.97
C GLN A 165 4.83 10.48 17.83
N ASP A 166 5.47 11.60 18.19
CA ASP A 166 6.11 12.48 17.20
C ASP A 166 7.36 11.84 16.58
N LEU A 167 7.75 12.35 15.43
CA LEU A 167 8.93 11.88 14.71
C LEU A 167 10.22 12.25 15.45
N PRO A 168 11.22 11.36 15.52
CA PRO A 168 12.55 11.71 16.00
C PRO A 168 13.15 12.88 15.22
N PRO A 169 13.90 13.78 15.87
CA PRO A 169 14.34 15.05 15.26
C PRO A 169 15.08 14.93 13.92
N LYS A 170 15.93 13.92 13.75
CA LYS A 170 16.69 13.72 12.51
C LYS A 170 15.96 12.91 11.44
N LEU A 171 14.82 12.34 11.76
CA LEU A 171 14.13 11.42 10.82
C LEU A 171 13.60 12.15 9.60
N ILE A 172 13.07 13.35 9.78
CA ILE A 172 12.56 14.19 8.67
C ILE A 172 13.69 14.54 7.69
N ASP A 173 14.88 14.84 8.20
CA ASP A 173 16.04 15.20 7.37
C ASP A 173 16.56 13.98 6.59
N ASP A 174 16.56 12.80 7.21
CA ASP A 174 16.97 11.57 6.55
C ASP A 174 15.97 11.12 5.48
N ILE A 175 14.65 11.30 5.70
CA ILE A 175 13.64 11.07 4.67
C ILE A 175 13.79 12.04 3.50
N ASP A 176 14.08 13.30 3.78
CA ASP A 176 14.35 14.31 2.74
C ASP A 176 15.58 13.94 1.89
N ALA A 177 16.67 13.55 2.56
CA ALA A 177 17.89 13.09 1.90
C ALA A 177 17.70 11.82 1.05
N PHE A 178 16.74 10.97 1.37
CA PHE A 178 16.40 9.79 0.60
C PHE A 178 15.70 10.13 -0.73
N CYS A 179 14.91 11.20 -0.79
CA CYS A 179 14.01 11.49 -1.90
C CYS A 179 14.72 11.62 -3.27
N ASP A 180 15.80 12.39 -3.35
CA ASP A 180 16.49 12.64 -4.63
C ASP A 180 17.30 11.43 -5.14
N PRO A 181 18.07 10.70 -4.30
CA PRO A 181 18.67 9.45 -4.72
C PRO A 181 17.66 8.40 -5.18
N PHE A 182 16.50 8.31 -4.53
CA PHE A 182 15.45 7.37 -4.91
C PHE A 182 14.90 7.62 -6.31
N LEU A 183 14.74 8.89 -6.72
CA LEU A 183 14.29 9.20 -8.08
C LEU A 183 15.26 8.67 -9.14
N LYS A 184 16.56 8.63 -8.87
CA LYS A 184 17.55 8.04 -9.79
C LYS A 184 17.35 6.53 -9.92
N VAL A 185 17.02 5.84 -8.84
CA VAL A 185 16.70 4.39 -8.88
C VAL A 185 15.44 4.13 -9.69
N VAL A 186 14.43 5.01 -9.57
CA VAL A 186 13.21 4.93 -10.41
C VAL A 186 13.58 5.11 -11.89
N ASP A 187 14.46 6.05 -12.22
CA ASP A 187 14.90 6.30 -13.59
C ASP A 187 15.75 5.13 -14.13
N ASP A 188 16.59 4.49 -13.31
CA ASP A 188 17.35 3.30 -13.68
C ASP A 188 16.43 2.11 -13.98
N LEU A 189 15.39 1.90 -13.17
CA LEU A 189 14.35 0.89 -13.43
C LEU A 189 13.57 1.20 -14.72
N ASP A 190 13.25 2.46 -14.95
CA ASP A 190 12.56 2.92 -16.16
C ASP A 190 13.39 2.64 -17.42
N GLN A 191 14.68 2.97 -17.41
CA GLN A 191 15.60 2.68 -18.51
C GLN A 191 15.75 1.18 -18.77
N LEU A 192 15.77 0.37 -17.72
CA LEU A 192 15.93 -1.09 -17.84
C LEU A 192 14.67 -1.77 -18.41
N LEU A 193 13.49 -1.32 -18.02
CA LEU A 193 12.23 -2.03 -18.27
C LEU A 193 11.36 -1.40 -19.35
N THR A 194 11.14 -0.08 -19.33
CA THR A 194 10.14 0.58 -20.17
C THR A 194 10.43 0.42 -21.67
N GLY A 195 11.70 0.57 -22.07
CA GLY A 195 12.13 0.37 -23.46
C GLY A 195 12.36 -1.07 -23.87
N ASN A 196 12.40 -2.01 -22.91
CA ASN A 196 12.82 -3.37 -23.16
C ASN A 196 11.80 -4.13 -24.01
N ARG A 197 12.29 -4.72 -25.12
CA ARG A 197 11.43 -5.44 -26.08
C ARG A 197 10.73 -6.64 -25.45
N ILE A 198 11.44 -7.42 -24.62
CA ILE A 198 10.87 -8.62 -23.98
C ILE A 198 9.79 -8.21 -22.98
N PHE A 199 10.07 -7.19 -22.16
CA PHE A 199 9.12 -6.67 -21.18
C PHE A 199 7.85 -6.15 -21.86
N LYS A 200 7.98 -5.39 -22.96
CA LYS A 200 6.83 -4.91 -23.75
C LYS A 200 6.00 -6.05 -24.32
N GLN A 201 6.64 -7.04 -24.95
CA GLN A 201 5.93 -8.18 -25.55
C GLN A 201 5.16 -9.03 -24.51
N ARG A 202 5.58 -8.99 -23.26
CA ARG A 202 4.94 -9.74 -22.17
C ARG A 202 3.88 -8.94 -21.41
N ASN A 203 3.74 -7.63 -21.67
CA ASN A 203 2.85 -6.75 -20.92
C ASN A 203 1.87 -5.95 -21.77
N VAL A 204 2.26 -5.58 -23.00
CA VAL A 204 1.39 -4.83 -23.92
C VAL A 204 0.28 -5.74 -24.42
N ASP A 205 -0.94 -5.24 -24.38
CA ASP A 205 -2.18 -5.97 -24.73
C ASP A 205 -2.44 -7.25 -23.92
N ILE A 206 -1.76 -7.40 -22.78
CA ILE A 206 -1.95 -8.52 -21.86
C ILE A 206 -2.79 -8.08 -20.67
N GLY A 207 -3.78 -8.89 -20.29
CA GLY A 207 -4.65 -8.63 -19.14
C GLY A 207 -5.44 -7.31 -19.30
N VAL A 208 -5.95 -7.07 -20.50
CA VAL A 208 -6.72 -5.87 -20.81
C VAL A 208 -8.03 -5.88 -20.04
N VAL A 209 -8.27 -4.81 -19.29
CA VAL A 209 -9.52 -4.54 -18.58
C VAL A 209 -10.10 -3.24 -19.11
N THR A 210 -11.26 -3.32 -19.75
CA THR A 210 -11.97 -2.12 -20.20
C THR A 210 -12.53 -1.34 -19.02
N LEU A 211 -12.75 -0.03 -19.20
CA LEU A 211 -13.32 0.80 -18.14
C LEU A 211 -14.69 0.29 -17.66
N LYS A 212 -15.50 -0.24 -18.58
CA LYS A 212 -16.79 -0.84 -18.25
C LYS A 212 -16.62 -2.05 -17.32
N GLN A 213 -15.73 -2.99 -17.66
CA GLN A 213 -15.42 -4.13 -16.81
C GLN A 213 -14.84 -3.70 -15.45
N ALA A 214 -13.97 -2.67 -15.43
CA ALA A 214 -13.42 -2.16 -14.20
C ALA A 214 -14.50 -1.68 -13.21
N TRP A 215 -15.54 -1.00 -13.70
CA TRP A 215 -16.69 -0.60 -12.90
C TRP A 215 -17.59 -1.77 -12.49
N GLU A 216 -17.88 -2.68 -13.41
CA GLU A 216 -18.72 -3.86 -13.13
C GLU A 216 -18.10 -4.79 -12.07
N TRP A 217 -16.77 -4.88 -12.03
CA TRP A 217 -16.04 -5.73 -11.09
C TRP A 217 -15.62 -5.01 -9.82
N GLY A 218 -15.94 -3.72 -9.69
CA GLY A 218 -15.62 -2.93 -8.50
C GLY A 218 -14.12 -2.67 -8.34
N PHE A 219 -13.36 -2.59 -9.43
CA PHE A 219 -11.95 -2.24 -9.37
C PHE A 219 -11.75 -0.79 -8.92
N SER A 220 -10.57 -0.54 -8.34
CA SER A 220 -10.14 0.78 -7.87
C SER A 220 -8.65 1.00 -8.13
N GLY A 221 -8.15 2.18 -7.81
CA GLY A 221 -6.73 2.50 -7.87
C GLY A 221 -6.14 2.39 -9.28
N VAL A 222 -4.96 1.81 -9.39
CA VAL A 222 -4.21 1.67 -10.65
C VAL A 222 -4.99 0.88 -11.71
N MET A 223 -5.82 -0.09 -11.31
CA MET A 223 -6.65 -0.84 -12.26
C MET A 223 -7.60 0.07 -13.02
N VAL A 224 -8.31 0.95 -12.33
CA VAL A 224 -9.25 1.89 -12.95
C VAL A 224 -8.53 3.00 -13.70
N ARG A 225 -7.45 3.53 -13.15
CA ARG A 225 -6.64 4.54 -13.85
C ARG A 225 -5.99 3.99 -15.12
N GLY A 226 -5.56 2.74 -15.11
CA GLY A 226 -5.05 2.03 -16.30
C GLY A 226 -6.08 1.94 -17.40
N SER A 227 -7.35 1.79 -17.07
CA SER A 227 -8.47 1.72 -18.00
C SER A 227 -9.01 3.08 -18.45
N GLY A 228 -8.37 4.20 -18.06
CA GLY A 228 -8.65 5.53 -18.59
C GLY A 228 -9.44 6.48 -17.67
N ALA A 229 -9.77 6.10 -16.44
CA ALA A 229 -10.47 6.98 -15.50
C ALA A 229 -9.52 7.70 -14.54
N ALA A 230 -9.63 9.02 -14.44
CA ALA A 230 -8.86 9.86 -13.51
C ALA A 230 -9.45 9.80 -12.11
N TRP A 231 -9.60 8.59 -11.55
CA TRP A 231 -10.19 8.43 -10.24
C TRP A 231 -9.11 8.18 -9.18
N ASP A 232 -8.92 9.17 -8.32
CA ASP A 232 -8.03 9.12 -7.17
C ASP A 232 -8.70 9.84 -5.99
N LEU A 233 -8.93 9.10 -4.90
CA LEU A 233 -9.61 9.62 -3.71
C LEU A 233 -8.86 10.78 -3.04
N ARG A 234 -7.54 10.85 -3.21
CA ARG A 234 -6.73 11.98 -2.72
C ARG A 234 -7.11 13.30 -3.39
N LYS A 235 -7.72 13.26 -4.59
CA LYS A 235 -8.23 14.42 -5.35
C LYS A 235 -9.75 14.53 -5.30
N SER A 236 -10.48 13.42 -5.49
CA SER A 236 -11.95 13.44 -5.58
C SER A 236 -12.64 13.58 -4.22
N GLN A 237 -12.05 13.04 -3.17
CA GLN A 237 -12.51 13.14 -1.78
C GLN A 237 -11.32 13.31 -0.85
N PRO A 238 -10.64 14.45 -0.88
CA PRO A 238 -9.42 14.69 -0.11
C PRO A 238 -9.64 14.41 1.38
N TYR A 239 -8.67 13.78 1.99
CA TYR A 239 -8.62 13.51 3.42
C TYR A 239 -7.30 14.01 4.00
N ASP A 240 -7.27 14.27 5.31
CA ASP A 240 -6.14 14.92 5.98
C ASP A 240 -5.69 16.16 5.19
N VAL A 241 -4.39 16.30 4.91
CA VAL A 241 -3.83 17.44 4.19
C VAL A 241 -3.66 17.22 2.67
N TYR A 242 -4.23 16.17 2.08
CA TYR A 242 -4.08 15.93 0.63
C TYR A 242 -4.65 17.06 -0.25
N ALA A 243 -5.67 17.78 0.23
CA ALA A 243 -6.22 18.94 -0.48
C ALA A 243 -5.18 20.06 -0.73
N GLU A 244 -4.13 20.10 0.10
CA GLU A 244 -3.07 21.10 0.03
C GLU A 244 -1.86 20.64 -0.78
N MET A 245 -1.88 19.39 -1.28
CA MET A 245 -0.75 18.79 -1.99
C MET A 245 -0.89 18.93 -3.49
N GLU A 246 0.18 19.35 -4.12
CA GLU A 246 0.27 19.42 -5.57
C GLU A 246 0.89 18.13 -6.11
N PHE A 247 0.12 17.38 -6.86
CA PHE A 247 0.56 16.18 -7.57
C PHE A 247 -0.36 15.89 -8.74
N ASP A 248 0.15 15.12 -9.71
CA ASP A 248 -0.60 14.69 -10.88
C ASP A 248 -1.11 13.26 -10.70
N VAL A 249 -2.23 12.94 -11.33
CA VAL A 249 -2.81 11.59 -11.34
C VAL A 249 -2.53 10.97 -12.70
N PRO A 250 -1.61 10.02 -12.81
CA PRO A 250 -1.32 9.37 -14.07
C PRO A 250 -2.47 8.45 -14.49
N ILE A 251 -2.76 8.46 -15.81
CA ILE A 251 -3.88 7.74 -16.42
C ILE A 251 -3.37 6.96 -17.63
N GLY A 252 -3.73 5.68 -17.71
CA GLY A 252 -3.51 4.84 -18.88
C GLY A 252 -4.61 4.99 -19.92
N LYS A 253 -4.50 4.25 -21.02
CA LYS A 253 -5.45 4.25 -22.12
C LYS A 253 -5.91 2.85 -22.51
N ASN A 254 -5.02 1.87 -22.42
CA ASN A 254 -5.24 0.53 -22.96
C ASN A 254 -5.79 -0.44 -21.90
N GLY A 255 -5.64 -0.13 -20.62
CA GLY A 255 -6.09 -0.99 -19.53
C GLY A 255 -5.33 -2.30 -19.40
N ASP A 256 -4.12 -2.39 -19.94
CA ASP A 256 -3.28 -3.57 -19.95
C ASP A 256 -2.24 -3.57 -18.81
N CYS A 257 -1.45 -4.62 -18.71
CA CYS A 257 -0.39 -4.76 -17.73
C CYS A 257 0.69 -3.68 -17.90
N TYR A 258 0.96 -3.25 -19.13
CA TYR A 258 1.97 -2.26 -19.41
C TYR A 258 1.56 -0.85 -18.94
N ASP A 259 0.31 -0.44 -19.21
CA ASP A 259 -0.21 0.83 -18.70
C ASP A 259 -0.23 0.88 -17.17
N ARG A 260 -0.61 -0.22 -16.52
CA ARG A 260 -0.56 -0.32 -15.04
C ARG A 260 0.87 -0.19 -14.49
N TYR A 261 1.84 -0.74 -15.20
CA TYR A 261 3.25 -0.57 -14.86
C TYR A 261 3.69 0.90 -14.99
N LEU A 262 3.39 1.55 -16.12
CA LEU A 262 3.73 2.95 -16.35
C LEU A 262 3.11 3.88 -15.30
N ILE A 263 1.87 3.64 -14.92
CA ILE A 263 1.19 4.40 -13.87
C ILE A 263 1.94 4.27 -12.54
N ARG A 264 2.34 3.07 -12.16
CA ARG A 264 3.08 2.86 -10.90
C ARG A 264 4.44 3.53 -10.90
N MET A 265 5.13 3.54 -12.04
CA MET A 265 6.39 4.26 -12.19
C MET A 265 6.21 5.76 -11.96
N GLU A 266 5.18 6.35 -12.57
CA GLU A 266 4.89 7.77 -12.39
C GLU A 266 4.34 8.08 -10.99
N GLU A 267 3.52 7.21 -10.41
CA GLU A 267 3.03 7.38 -9.04
C GLU A 267 4.16 7.40 -8.01
N MET A 268 5.25 6.67 -8.22
CA MET A 268 6.43 6.76 -7.35
C MET A 268 7.06 8.15 -7.40
N ARG A 269 7.15 8.77 -8.59
CA ARG A 269 7.65 10.14 -8.74
C ARG A 269 6.73 11.15 -8.04
N GLN A 270 5.42 11.01 -8.22
CA GLN A 270 4.43 11.87 -7.58
C GLN A 270 4.40 11.68 -6.05
N SER A 271 4.59 10.48 -5.55
CA SER A 271 4.72 10.24 -4.10
C SER A 271 5.90 10.97 -3.49
N VAL A 272 7.06 10.96 -4.15
CA VAL A 272 8.22 11.74 -3.70
C VAL A 272 7.92 13.23 -3.70
N ARG A 273 7.19 13.74 -4.71
CA ARG A 273 6.76 15.14 -4.77
C ARG A 273 5.88 15.51 -3.58
N ILE A 274 4.93 14.64 -3.20
CA ILE A 274 4.09 14.84 -2.01
C ILE A 274 4.94 14.77 -0.73
N MET A 275 5.83 13.79 -0.60
CA MET A 275 6.70 13.66 0.57
C MET A 275 7.53 14.92 0.82
N LYS A 276 8.14 15.49 -0.22
CA LYS A 276 8.88 16.76 -0.11
C LYS A 276 8.01 17.92 0.38
N GLN A 277 6.78 18.03 -0.11
CA GLN A 277 5.82 19.05 0.35
C GLN A 277 5.43 18.83 1.81
N CYS A 278 5.18 17.59 2.23
CA CYS A 278 4.92 17.26 3.63
C CYS A 278 6.09 17.64 4.54
N ILE A 279 7.33 17.35 4.13
CA ILE A 279 8.54 17.68 4.87
C ILE A 279 8.68 19.20 5.03
N GLN A 280 8.48 19.97 3.96
CA GLN A 280 8.51 21.44 4.03
C GLN A 280 7.48 21.99 5.01
N LYS A 281 6.23 21.47 4.96
CA LYS A 281 5.15 21.87 5.88
C LYS A 281 5.44 21.42 7.32
N LEU A 282 6.01 20.24 7.55
CA LEU A 282 6.41 19.76 8.88
C LEU A 282 7.49 20.63 9.52
N ARG A 283 8.38 21.25 8.71
CA ARG A 283 9.41 22.20 9.20
C ARG A 283 8.84 23.59 9.43
N ALA A 284 7.74 23.96 8.80
CA ALA A 284 7.11 25.26 8.93
C ALA A 284 6.43 25.45 10.30
N PRO A 285 6.24 26.68 10.77
CA PRO A 285 5.62 26.95 12.08
C PRO A 285 4.20 26.40 12.22
N ASP A 286 3.41 26.40 11.16
CA ASP A 286 2.04 25.86 11.11
C ASP A 286 1.98 24.33 11.12
N GLY A 287 3.08 23.67 10.83
CA GLY A 287 3.26 22.21 10.94
C GLY A 287 3.72 21.75 12.33
N GLN A 288 3.89 22.66 13.29
CA GLN A 288 4.23 22.33 14.66
C GLN A 288 2.97 22.15 15.52
N GLY A 289 3.07 21.39 16.61
CA GLY A 289 1.93 21.21 17.53
C GLY A 289 1.75 19.76 17.98
N PRO A 290 0.59 19.44 18.54
CA PRO A 290 0.28 18.08 18.97
C PRO A 290 0.16 17.14 17.76
N VAL A 291 0.49 15.86 17.98
CA VAL A 291 0.40 14.79 16.96
C VAL A 291 -0.82 13.91 17.15
N VAL A 292 -1.52 14.07 18.27
CA VAL A 292 -2.73 13.31 18.63
C VAL A 292 -3.67 14.22 19.41
N VAL A 293 -4.96 13.95 19.34
CA VAL A 293 -5.98 14.65 20.14
C VAL A 293 -5.75 14.49 21.64
N THR A 294 -6.15 15.49 22.43
CA THR A 294 -5.93 15.51 23.88
C THR A 294 -7.08 14.91 24.69
N ASP A 295 -8.15 14.46 24.05
CA ASP A 295 -9.27 13.82 24.74
C ASP A 295 -8.90 12.42 25.21
N ASN A 296 -8.84 12.21 26.52
CA ASN A 296 -8.48 10.94 27.17
C ASN A 296 -9.53 9.83 26.96
N LYS A 297 -10.71 10.15 26.42
CA LYS A 297 -11.72 9.15 26.01
C LYS A 297 -11.40 8.52 24.65
N ILE A 298 -10.55 9.16 23.87
CA ILE A 298 -10.19 8.79 22.50
C ILE A 298 -8.74 8.33 22.44
N ALA A 299 -7.84 9.15 22.97
CA ALA A 299 -6.41 8.85 22.99
C ALA A 299 -5.96 8.49 24.41
N PRO A 300 -5.02 7.53 24.58
CA PRO A 300 -4.52 7.16 25.89
C PRO A 300 -3.92 8.38 26.62
N PRO A 301 -4.23 8.56 27.92
CA PRO A 301 -3.68 9.64 28.71
C PRO A 301 -2.17 9.51 28.86
N ARG A 302 -1.51 10.63 29.12
CA ARG A 302 -0.06 10.64 29.36
C ARG A 302 0.28 9.81 30.59
N ARG A 303 1.38 9.06 30.52
CA ARG A 303 1.84 8.17 31.62
C ARG A 303 1.94 8.88 32.98
N GLY A 304 2.33 10.16 33.01
CA GLY A 304 2.40 10.98 34.21
C GLY A 304 1.02 11.30 34.80
N GLU A 305 0.01 11.48 33.95
CA GLU A 305 -1.35 11.76 34.36
C GLU A 305 -2.04 10.54 35.01
N MET A 306 -1.81 9.33 34.45
CA MET A 306 -2.33 8.09 35.02
C MET A 306 -1.90 7.86 36.47
N LYS A 307 -0.73 8.41 36.86
CA LYS A 307 -0.20 8.28 38.24
C LYS A 307 -0.77 9.30 39.22
N ARG A 308 -1.45 10.33 38.72
CA ARG A 308 -1.91 11.47 39.53
C ARG A 308 -3.42 11.70 39.48
N SER A 309 -4.10 11.16 38.46
CA SER A 309 -5.53 11.31 38.25
C SER A 309 -6.20 9.95 38.13
N MET A 310 -7.19 9.70 38.99
CA MET A 310 -8.01 8.49 38.94
C MET A 310 -8.79 8.40 37.63
N GLU A 311 -9.31 9.53 37.14
CA GLU A 311 -10.04 9.60 35.87
C GLU A 311 -9.15 9.17 34.69
N ALA A 312 -7.91 9.69 34.60
CA ALA A 312 -6.96 9.31 33.57
C ALA A 312 -6.62 7.82 33.65
N LEU A 313 -6.48 7.25 34.86
CA LEU A 313 -6.25 5.82 35.03
C LEU A 313 -7.43 4.98 34.55
N ILE A 314 -8.66 5.40 34.84
CA ILE A 314 -9.89 4.72 34.36
C ILE A 314 -9.96 4.77 32.84
N HIS A 315 -9.72 5.90 32.22
CA HIS A 315 -9.74 6.04 30.75
C HIS A 315 -8.66 5.17 30.10
N HIS A 316 -7.45 5.12 30.67
CA HIS A 316 -6.40 4.24 30.17
C HIS A 316 -6.88 2.77 30.10
N PHE A 317 -7.41 2.25 31.20
CA PHE A 317 -7.90 0.86 31.23
C PHE A 317 -9.10 0.63 30.30
N LYS A 318 -10.03 1.58 30.20
CA LYS A 318 -11.16 1.46 29.26
C LYS A 318 -10.77 1.41 27.80
N LEU A 319 -9.66 2.03 27.41
CA LEU A 319 -9.17 2.00 26.03
C LEU A 319 -8.46 0.69 25.69
N TYR A 320 -7.83 0.05 26.67
CA TYR A 320 -7.01 -1.15 26.47
C TYR A 320 -7.71 -2.47 26.84
N THR A 321 -8.78 -2.44 27.61
CA THR A 321 -9.55 -3.63 28.03
C THR A 321 -10.94 -3.65 27.41
#